data_65c39b561ff57433fb0f8634961cd314
#
_entry.id   65c39b561ff57433fb0f8634961cd314
#
_cell.length_a   1.000
_cell.length_b   1.000
_cell.length_c   1.000
_cell.angle_alpha   90.00
_cell.angle_beta   90.00
_cell.angle_gamma   90.00
#
_symmetry.space_group_name_H-M   'P 1'
#
loop_
_entity.id
_entity.type
_entity.pdbx_description
1 polymer ?
#
loop_
_entity_poly.entity_id
_entity_poly.type
_entity_poly.pdbx_seq_one_letter_code
_entity_poly.pdbx_strand_id
1 'polypeptide(L)'
;MNDNIFVYVISFNEEELLLTVEDAYAKAHEPEKLFFGIYEQRTDYNFVDLSSYKNVKKVESQYKYPRGTGIARMNAFMLNNGEHYCMYIDSHTLFKQDWDLMVKEQFKELKQQYDKPFISHVLQGWRRDKNNSIEILEDWNPSTLIAVAARRYQGLYYEM
;
A
#
# COMPACT_ATOMS: atom_id res chain seq x y z
N MET A 1 16.33 -7.76 -14.89
CA MET A 1 15.32 -8.54 -14.11
C MET A 1 14.16 -7.61 -13.82
N ASN A 2 12.93 -8.14 -13.85
CA ASN A 2 11.77 -7.37 -13.44
C ASN A 2 11.88 -7.13 -11.92
N ASP A 3 12.03 -5.87 -11.49
CA ASP A 3 12.10 -5.46 -10.09
C ASP A 3 11.04 -4.39 -9.76
N ASN A 4 9.96 -4.40 -10.55
CA ASN A 4 8.81 -3.54 -10.37
C ASN A 4 8.09 -3.84 -9.05
N ILE A 5 7.54 -2.79 -8.43
CA ILE A 5 6.73 -2.88 -7.23
C ILE A 5 5.27 -2.63 -7.62
N PHE A 6 4.41 -3.57 -7.32
CA PHE A 6 2.96 -3.39 -7.35
C PHE A 6 2.46 -2.99 -5.96
N VAL A 7 1.90 -1.79 -5.87
CA VAL A 7 1.28 -1.25 -4.67
C VAL A 7 -0.22 -1.33 -4.83
N TYR A 8 -0.92 -2.10 -3.98
CA TYR A 8 -2.37 -2.13 -4.03
C TYR A 8 -3.00 -1.45 -2.83
N VAL A 9 -4.01 -0.65 -3.12
CA VAL A 9 -4.67 0.26 -2.19
C VAL A 9 -6.17 0.07 -2.25
N ILE A 10 -6.80 0.06 -1.09
CA ILE A 10 -8.26 0.15 -0.99
C ILE A 10 -8.64 1.48 -0.39
N SER A 11 -9.68 2.09 -0.89
CA SER A 11 -10.17 3.39 -0.45
C SER A 11 -11.70 3.37 -0.30
N PHE A 12 -12.20 3.96 0.78
CA PHE A 12 -13.63 4.17 0.97
C PHE A 12 -13.88 5.58 1.50
N ASN A 13 -14.42 6.46 0.64
CA ASN A 13 -14.65 7.88 0.94
C ASN A 13 -13.40 8.60 1.50
N GLU A 14 -12.20 8.18 1.08
CA GLU A 14 -10.94 8.70 1.61
C GLU A 14 -10.46 9.90 0.80
N GLU A 15 -10.20 11.01 1.46
CA GLU A 15 -9.73 12.25 0.83
C GLU A 15 -8.23 12.25 0.57
N GLU A 16 -7.47 11.44 1.32
CA GLU A 16 -6.01 11.42 1.27
C GLU A 16 -5.44 10.46 0.20
N LEU A 17 -6.30 9.79 -0.57
CA LEU A 17 -5.86 8.85 -1.60
C LEU A 17 -4.94 9.50 -2.64
N LEU A 18 -5.26 10.71 -3.10
CA LEU A 18 -4.42 11.44 -4.03
C LEU A 18 -3.05 11.73 -3.42
N LEU A 19 -3.03 12.28 -2.21
CA LEU A 19 -1.79 12.58 -1.49
C LEU A 19 -0.91 11.32 -1.33
N THR A 20 -1.52 10.18 -1.00
CA THR A 20 -0.79 8.91 -0.87
C THR A 20 -0.08 8.51 -2.16
N VAL A 21 -0.76 8.62 -3.30
CA VAL A 21 -0.18 8.29 -4.61
C VAL A 21 0.89 9.30 -5.00
N GLU A 22 0.61 10.59 -4.84
CA GLU A 22 1.57 11.68 -5.13
C GLU A 22 2.85 11.54 -4.30
N ASP A 23 2.70 11.33 -3.00
CA ASP A 23 3.82 11.21 -2.06
C ASP A 23 4.67 9.96 -2.36
N ALA A 24 4.02 8.84 -2.73
CA ALA A 24 4.70 7.62 -3.14
C ALA A 24 5.61 7.85 -4.37
N TYR A 25 5.08 8.46 -5.43
CA TYR A 25 5.84 8.74 -6.64
C TYR A 25 6.92 9.81 -6.44
N ALA A 26 6.61 10.87 -5.69
CA ALA A 26 7.53 11.97 -5.43
C ALA A 26 8.77 11.55 -4.63
N LYS A 27 8.62 10.55 -3.76
CA LYS A 27 9.67 10.07 -2.86
C LYS A 27 10.31 8.75 -3.28
N ALA A 28 9.87 8.17 -4.37
CA ALA A 28 10.49 6.98 -4.91
C ALA A 28 11.82 7.29 -5.58
N HIS A 29 12.77 6.37 -5.47
CA HIS A 29 14.03 6.41 -6.20
C HIS A 29 13.84 6.07 -7.68
N GLU A 30 12.97 5.09 -7.98
CA GLU A 30 12.66 4.62 -9.34
C GLU A 30 11.13 4.67 -9.57
N PRO A 31 10.54 5.88 -9.70
CA PRO A 31 9.08 6.03 -9.80
C PRO A 31 8.47 5.32 -11.02
N GLU A 32 9.24 5.14 -12.10
CA GLU A 32 8.80 4.42 -13.30
C GLU A 32 8.61 2.91 -13.07
N LYS A 33 9.17 2.37 -11.99
CA LYS A 33 9.02 0.97 -11.58
C LYS A 33 7.86 0.74 -10.60
N LEU A 34 7.12 1.78 -10.26
CA LEU A 34 5.95 1.69 -9.40
C LEU A 34 4.69 1.49 -10.24
N PHE A 35 3.87 0.54 -9.82
CA PHE A 35 2.58 0.22 -10.41
C PHE A 35 1.53 0.18 -9.31
N PHE A 36 0.43 0.90 -9.49
CA PHE A 36 -0.64 0.92 -8.51
C PHE A 36 -1.88 0.18 -9.00
N GLY A 37 -2.46 -0.61 -8.09
CA GLY A 37 -3.78 -1.19 -8.25
C GLY A 37 -4.71 -0.65 -7.17
N ILE A 38 -5.69 0.17 -7.55
CA ILE A 38 -6.55 0.89 -6.61
C ILE A 38 -7.99 0.41 -6.77
N TYR A 39 -8.62 0.06 -5.65
CA TYR A 39 -10.06 -0.15 -5.60
C TYR A 39 -10.68 0.96 -4.74
N GLU A 40 -11.27 1.94 -5.41
CA GLU A 40 -11.89 3.09 -4.79
C GLU A 40 -13.39 2.91 -4.70
N GLN A 41 -13.93 2.99 -3.49
CA GLN A 41 -15.36 2.96 -3.21
C GLN A 41 -15.82 4.34 -2.73
N ARG A 42 -16.86 4.87 -3.34
CA ARG A 42 -17.44 6.16 -3.00
C ARG A 42 -18.96 6.08 -2.88
N THR A 43 -19.50 6.86 -1.95
CA THR A 43 -20.94 7.06 -1.81
C THR A 43 -21.45 8.23 -2.64
N ASP A 44 -20.58 9.16 -3.03
CA ASP A 44 -20.89 10.48 -3.63
C ASP A 44 -20.44 10.63 -5.09
N TYR A 45 -19.90 9.59 -5.73
CA TYR A 45 -19.31 9.61 -7.08
C TYR A 45 -18.07 10.53 -7.28
N ASN A 46 -17.58 11.18 -6.24
CA ASN A 46 -16.42 12.05 -6.34
C ASN A 46 -15.11 11.25 -6.32
N PHE A 47 -14.90 10.44 -7.35
CA PHE A 47 -13.69 9.64 -7.49
C PHE A 47 -12.46 10.51 -7.72
N VAL A 48 -11.34 10.09 -7.12
CA VAL A 48 -10.06 10.79 -7.24
C VAL A 48 -9.53 10.65 -8.66
N ASP A 49 -9.16 11.76 -9.29
CA ASP A 49 -8.52 11.75 -10.60
C ASP A 49 -7.03 11.38 -10.48
N LEU A 50 -6.66 10.24 -11.02
CA LEU A 50 -5.30 9.72 -11.09
C LEU A 50 -4.84 9.51 -12.54
N SER A 51 -5.52 10.08 -13.52
CA SER A 51 -5.26 9.89 -14.95
C SER A 51 -3.87 10.37 -15.41
N SER A 52 -3.23 11.26 -14.64
CA SER A 52 -1.85 11.71 -14.88
C SER A 52 -0.79 10.63 -14.64
N TYR A 53 -1.12 9.57 -13.90
CA TYR A 53 -0.19 8.49 -13.54
C TYR A 53 -0.39 7.29 -14.46
N LYS A 54 0.53 7.08 -15.40
CA LYS A 54 0.43 6.01 -16.43
C LYS A 54 0.40 4.59 -15.86
N ASN A 55 1.05 4.37 -14.72
CA ASN A 55 1.17 3.06 -14.09
C ASN A 55 0.13 2.85 -12.97
N VAL A 56 -0.94 3.63 -12.94
CA VAL A 56 -2.06 3.48 -12.01
C VAL A 56 -3.23 2.83 -12.73
N LYS A 57 -3.67 1.69 -12.22
CA LYS A 57 -4.93 1.05 -12.60
C LYS A 57 -5.91 1.23 -11.47
N LYS A 58 -7.09 1.73 -11.78
CA LYS A 58 -8.13 2.01 -10.77
C LYS A 58 -9.45 1.37 -11.18
N VAL A 59 -10.10 0.74 -10.22
CA VAL A 59 -11.52 0.32 -10.29
C VAL A 59 -12.33 1.22 -9.39
N GLU A 60 -13.30 1.89 -9.95
CA GLU A 60 -14.24 2.76 -9.26
C GLU A 60 -15.53 2.00 -8.97
N SER A 61 -16.01 2.13 -7.75
CA SER A 61 -17.20 1.42 -7.31
C SER A 61 -18.05 2.29 -6.41
N GLN A 62 -19.24 2.59 -6.87
CA GLN A 62 -20.19 3.31 -6.05
C GLN A 62 -21.01 2.35 -5.20
N TYR A 63 -21.00 2.56 -3.89
CA TYR A 63 -21.79 1.79 -2.96
C TYR A 63 -22.33 2.65 -1.82
N LYS A 64 -23.60 2.46 -1.50
CA LYS A 64 -24.20 3.04 -0.30
C LYS A 64 -23.53 2.51 0.98
N TYR A 65 -23.04 1.26 0.93
CA TYR A 65 -22.30 0.61 2.01
C TYR A 65 -21.07 -0.11 1.45
N PRO A 66 -19.92 -0.09 2.15
CA PRO A 66 -18.71 -0.77 1.70
C PRO A 66 -18.93 -2.29 1.66
N ARG A 67 -18.34 -2.95 0.67
CA ARG A 67 -18.38 -4.42 0.55
C ARG A 67 -17.43 -5.16 1.49
N GLY A 68 -16.77 -4.43 2.38
CA GLY A 68 -15.78 -4.95 3.30
C GLY A 68 -14.37 -5.02 2.67
N THR A 69 -13.39 -5.01 3.57
CA THR A 69 -11.96 -4.88 3.21
C THR A 69 -11.43 -6.08 2.42
N GLY A 70 -11.93 -7.29 2.68
CA GLY A 70 -11.49 -8.50 1.98
C GLY A 70 -11.79 -8.47 0.49
N ILE A 71 -13.03 -8.14 0.11
CA ILE A 71 -13.43 -8.02 -1.30
C ILE A 71 -12.69 -6.85 -1.97
N ALA A 72 -12.56 -5.73 -1.27
CA ALA A 72 -11.86 -4.57 -1.80
C ALA A 72 -10.38 -4.89 -2.08
N ARG A 73 -9.67 -5.53 -1.14
CA ARG A 73 -8.27 -5.97 -1.32
C ARG A 73 -8.11 -6.94 -2.48
N MET A 74 -9.02 -7.91 -2.61
CA MET A 74 -9.00 -8.84 -3.72
C MET A 74 -9.11 -8.11 -5.07
N ASN A 75 -10.05 -7.18 -5.22
CA ASN A 75 -10.23 -6.43 -6.45
C ASN A 75 -9.02 -5.55 -6.77
N ALA A 76 -8.42 -4.87 -5.77
CA ALA A 76 -7.21 -4.10 -5.97
C ALA A 76 -6.03 -4.99 -6.36
N PHE A 77 -5.85 -6.13 -5.69
CA PHE A 77 -4.78 -7.08 -5.98
C PHE A 77 -4.88 -7.71 -7.38
N MET A 78 -6.09 -7.98 -7.87
CA MET A 78 -6.33 -8.53 -9.22
C MET A 78 -5.88 -7.60 -10.36
N LEU A 79 -5.52 -6.36 -10.07
CA LEU A 79 -4.94 -5.43 -11.05
C LEU A 79 -3.44 -5.63 -11.27
N ASN A 80 -2.80 -6.50 -10.47
CA ASN A 80 -1.41 -6.92 -10.64
C ASN A 80 -1.21 -7.56 -12.03
N ASN A 81 -0.09 -7.23 -12.66
CA ASN A 81 0.26 -7.71 -14.00
C ASN A 81 1.59 -8.48 -14.02
N GLY A 82 1.96 -9.08 -12.90
CA GLY A 82 3.19 -9.87 -12.77
C GLY A 82 4.40 -9.05 -12.32
N GLU A 83 4.19 -7.95 -11.62
CA GLU A 83 5.24 -7.21 -10.94
C GLU A 83 5.92 -8.10 -9.89
N HIS A 84 7.23 -7.90 -9.69
CA HIS A 84 8.05 -8.79 -8.87
C HIS A 84 7.75 -8.67 -7.37
N TYR A 85 7.58 -7.44 -6.90
CA TYR A 85 7.22 -7.16 -5.51
C TYR A 85 5.75 -6.75 -5.43
N CYS A 86 5.10 -7.14 -4.34
CA CYS A 86 3.71 -6.77 -4.09
C CYS A 86 3.59 -6.20 -2.67
N MET A 87 2.98 -5.03 -2.54
CA MET A 87 2.84 -4.30 -1.28
C MET A 87 1.41 -3.80 -1.10
N TYR A 88 0.83 -4.04 0.08
CA TYR A 88 -0.42 -3.43 0.51
C TYR A 88 -0.15 -2.21 1.38
N ILE A 89 -0.87 -1.13 1.14
CA ILE A 89 -0.86 0.07 1.99
C ILE A 89 -2.28 0.60 2.20
N ASP A 90 -2.45 1.39 3.24
CA ASP A 90 -3.68 2.14 3.46
C ASP A 90 -3.72 3.41 2.57
N SER A 91 -4.92 3.90 2.27
CA SER A 91 -5.17 5.04 1.38
C SER A 91 -4.78 6.42 1.94
N HIS A 92 -4.21 6.45 3.14
CA HIS A 92 -3.67 7.64 3.82
C HIS A 92 -2.23 7.40 4.30
N THR A 93 -1.42 6.77 3.47
CA THR A 93 -0.01 6.45 3.77
C THR A 93 0.92 7.54 3.23
N LEU A 94 1.90 7.94 4.04
CA LEU A 94 3.02 8.80 3.63
C LEU A 94 4.31 8.01 3.59
N PHE A 95 5.20 8.39 2.69
CA PHE A 95 6.44 7.67 2.42
C PHE A 95 7.67 8.45 2.87
N LYS A 96 8.76 7.74 3.14
CA LYS A 96 10.10 8.32 3.29
C LYS A 96 10.76 8.43 1.93
N GLN A 97 11.74 9.32 1.82
CA GLN A 97 12.58 9.41 0.63
C GLN A 97 13.24 8.04 0.34
N ASP A 98 13.29 7.64 -0.93
CA ASP A 98 13.88 6.38 -1.42
C ASP A 98 13.26 5.11 -0.80
N TRP A 99 11.98 5.17 -0.43
CA TRP A 99 11.27 4.09 0.25
C TRP A 99 11.25 2.77 -0.55
N ASP A 100 11.16 2.86 -1.87
CA ASP A 100 11.13 1.73 -2.79
C ASP A 100 12.48 0.98 -2.81
N LEU A 101 13.59 1.71 -2.77
CA LEU A 101 14.92 1.15 -2.64
C LEU A 101 15.09 0.46 -1.29
N MET A 102 14.69 1.13 -0.20
CA MET A 102 14.79 0.59 1.16
C MET A 102 14.02 -0.74 1.31
N VAL A 103 12.79 -0.81 0.80
CA VAL A 103 11.97 -2.02 0.85
C VAL A 103 12.61 -3.16 0.04
N LYS A 104 13.13 -2.86 -1.15
CA LYS A 104 13.82 -3.86 -1.99
C LYS A 104 15.09 -4.40 -1.31
N GLU A 105 15.88 -3.55 -0.68
CA GLU A 105 17.11 -3.95 0.03
C GLU A 105 16.79 -4.85 1.22
N GLN A 106 15.85 -4.45 2.07
CA GLN A 106 15.40 -5.27 3.19
C GLN A 106 14.87 -6.63 2.74
N PHE A 107 14.07 -6.66 1.67
CA PHE A 107 13.57 -7.93 1.13
C PHE A 107 14.70 -8.82 0.62
N LYS A 108 15.72 -8.26 -0.04
CA LYS A 108 16.89 -9.00 -0.50
C LYS A 108 17.69 -9.61 0.66
N GLU A 109 17.88 -8.86 1.74
CA GLU A 109 18.54 -9.36 2.95
C GLU A 109 17.78 -10.53 3.58
N LEU A 110 16.46 -10.38 3.73
CA LEU A 110 15.61 -11.43 4.27
C LEU A 110 15.60 -12.68 3.39
N LYS A 111 15.65 -12.50 2.06
CA LYS A 111 15.66 -13.60 1.10
C LYS A 111 16.92 -14.48 1.21
N GLN A 112 18.02 -13.96 1.75
CA GLN A 112 19.22 -14.75 2.04
C GLN A 112 19.01 -15.72 3.19
N GLN A 113 18.09 -15.41 4.11
CA GLN A 113 17.85 -16.20 5.32
C GLN A 113 16.58 -17.04 5.23
N TYR A 114 15.60 -16.61 4.44
CA TYR A 114 14.27 -17.21 4.36
C TYR A 114 13.84 -17.44 2.92
N ASP A 115 13.26 -18.58 2.64
CA ASP A 115 12.79 -18.94 1.30
C ASP A 115 11.65 -18.02 0.81
N LYS A 116 10.70 -17.71 1.70
CA LYS A 116 9.52 -16.88 1.39
C LYS A 116 9.32 -15.79 2.46
N PRO A 117 10.19 -14.78 2.50
CA PRO A 117 10.04 -13.70 3.47
C PRO A 117 8.87 -12.78 3.08
N PHE A 118 8.25 -12.19 4.09
CA PHE A 118 7.40 -11.02 3.91
C PHE A 118 7.75 -9.96 4.96
N ILE A 119 7.48 -8.70 4.63
CA ILE A 119 7.73 -7.56 5.50
C ILE A 119 6.37 -7.00 5.92
N SER A 120 6.19 -6.81 7.22
CA SER A 120 5.04 -6.10 7.76
C SER A 120 5.52 -4.99 8.67
N HIS A 121 4.90 -3.83 8.59
CA HIS A 121 5.28 -2.66 9.34
C HIS A 121 4.06 -1.94 9.91
N VAL A 122 4.18 -1.48 11.15
CA VAL A 122 3.21 -0.56 11.75
C VAL A 122 3.68 0.85 11.44
N LEU A 123 2.85 1.59 10.71
CA LEU A 123 3.19 2.94 10.27
C LEU A 123 3.06 3.95 11.42
N GLN A 124 3.88 4.99 11.38
CA GLN A 124 3.73 6.14 12.25
C GLN A 124 2.48 6.92 11.89
N GLY A 125 1.67 7.29 12.90
CA GLY A 125 0.48 8.08 12.68
C GLY A 125 0.81 9.51 12.24
N TRP A 126 -0.08 10.10 11.47
CA TRP A 126 -0.03 11.51 11.09
C TRP A 126 -1.45 12.09 11.04
N ARG A 127 -1.57 13.40 11.06
CA ARG A 127 -2.83 14.13 10.90
C ARG A 127 -2.61 15.46 10.20
N ARG A 128 -3.69 16.08 9.75
CA ARG A 128 -3.66 17.50 9.34
C ARG A 128 -3.88 18.39 10.55
N ASP A 129 -3.07 19.43 10.65
CA ASP A 129 -3.25 20.48 11.64
C ASP A 129 -4.36 21.46 11.21
N LYS A 130 -4.60 22.51 12.02
CA LYS A 130 -5.61 23.55 11.75
C LYS A 130 -5.34 24.36 10.48
N ASN A 131 -4.10 24.35 9.98
CA ASN A 131 -3.68 25.05 8.77
C ASN A 131 -3.62 24.11 7.56
N ASN A 132 -4.16 22.88 7.70
CA ASN A 132 -4.10 21.81 6.70
C ASN A 132 -2.69 21.29 6.41
N SER A 133 -1.70 21.55 7.28
CA SER A 133 -0.35 21.03 7.18
C SER A 133 -0.25 19.64 7.81
N ILE A 134 0.69 18.83 7.30
CA ILE A 134 0.92 17.48 7.81
C ILE A 134 1.72 17.54 9.12
N GLU A 135 1.17 16.94 10.17
CA GLU A 135 1.81 16.77 11.47
C GLU A 135 2.03 15.28 11.74
N ILE A 136 3.28 14.88 11.92
CA ILE A 136 3.63 13.50 12.30
C ILE A 136 3.47 13.34 13.80
N LEU A 137 2.79 12.28 14.24
CA LEU A 137 2.53 12.04 15.66
C LEU A 137 3.76 11.42 16.32
N GLU A 138 4.47 12.18 17.18
CA GLU A 138 5.74 11.76 17.81
C GLU A 138 5.59 10.63 18.82
N ASP A 139 4.42 10.51 19.47
CA ASP A 139 4.17 9.51 20.51
C ASP A 139 4.08 8.07 19.99
N TRP A 140 4.08 7.90 18.69
CA TRP A 140 4.06 6.62 18.04
C TRP A 140 5.47 6.20 17.62
N ASN A 141 6.10 5.38 18.45
CA ASN A 141 7.36 4.74 18.07
C ASN A 141 7.02 3.55 17.14
N PRO A 142 7.27 3.64 15.83
CA PRO A 142 7.02 2.52 14.93
C PRO A 142 7.91 1.38 15.38
N SER A 143 7.31 0.41 16.05
CA SER A 143 8.03 -0.80 16.39
C SER A 143 8.59 -1.40 15.11
N THR A 144 9.84 -1.68 15.16
CA THR A 144 10.69 -2.38 14.22
C THR A 144 9.92 -3.22 13.21
N LEU A 145 10.29 -3.13 11.95
CA LEU A 145 9.92 -4.06 10.88
C LEU A 145 9.93 -5.49 11.41
N ILE A 146 8.77 -6.09 11.55
CA ILE A 146 8.66 -7.50 11.87
C ILE A 146 8.75 -8.26 10.56
N ALA A 147 9.94 -8.74 10.23
CA ALA A 147 10.09 -9.75 9.21
C ALA A 147 9.57 -11.07 9.77
N VAL A 148 8.40 -11.50 9.32
CA VAL A 148 7.87 -12.81 9.70
C VAL A 148 8.17 -13.76 8.54
N ALA A 149 9.07 -14.70 8.75
CA ALA A 149 9.16 -15.85 7.88
C ALA A 149 7.87 -16.65 8.05
N ALA A 150 7.10 -16.80 6.98
CA ALA A 150 5.94 -17.67 6.99
C ALA A 150 6.42 -19.12 7.18
N ARG A 151 6.48 -19.59 8.42
CA ARG A 151 6.55 -21.02 8.67
C ARG A 151 5.26 -21.63 8.16
N ARG A 152 5.37 -22.63 7.33
CA ARG A 152 4.25 -23.50 6.99
C ARG A 152 3.72 -24.11 8.29
N TYR A 153 2.73 -23.51 8.91
CA TYR A 153 1.93 -24.19 9.91
C TYR A 153 1.07 -25.21 9.15
N GLN A 154 1.47 -26.46 9.17
CA GLN A 154 0.55 -27.55 8.91
C GLN A 154 -0.48 -27.52 10.04
N GLY A 155 -1.70 -27.14 9.73
CA GLY A 155 -2.86 -27.36 10.57
C GLY A 155 -3.29 -26.20 11.46
N LEU A 156 -3.67 -25.06 10.88
CA LEU A 156 -4.66 -24.18 11.49
C LEU A 156 -5.78 -23.97 10.47
N TYR A 157 -6.72 -24.88 10.47
CA TYR A 157 -8.06 -24.58 10.01
C TYR A 157 -8.74 -23.76 11.11
N TYR A 158 -9.05 -22.51 10.83
CA TYR A 158 -10.06 -21.81 11.61
C TYR A 158 -11.41 -22.39 11.17
N GLU A 159 -11.97 -23.28 11.98
CA GLU A 159 -13.41 -23.52 11.94
C GLU A 159 -14.08 -22.26 12.47
N MET A 160 -14.87 -21.61 11.60
CA MET A 160 -15.83 -20.58 12.00
C MET A 160 -17.12 -21.23 12.44
#